data_629c500f1970cabe7e86d759a719586a
#
_entry.id   629c500f1970cabe7e86d759a719586a
#
_cell.length_a   1.000
_cell.length_b   1.000
_cell.length_c   1.000
_cell.angle_alpha   90.00
_cell.angle_beta   90.00
_cell.angle_gamma   90.00
#
_symmetry.space_group_name_H-M   'P 1'
#
loop_
_entity.id
_entity.type
_entity.pdbx_description
1 polymer ?
#
loop_
_entity_poly.entity_id
_entity_poly.type
_entity_poly.pdbx_seq_one_letter_code
_entity_poly.pdbx_strand_id
1 'polypeptide(L)'
;DGMTANMFSFCIAGSSTGKEAVQKAYNQILKTAGIASATHGAIKSEQEIIRNLTRHQASYYCIDEFGLVLRKIMNASKGGASYLEGVIGLVMSIYSKADSFLPVSGDVKDAIKKELSDEAAKCRKKIDENEDKHGRYAARLPQVERALSSIDQGIERPFISILGFTTPVTFNALMEYESATN
;
A
#
# COMPACT_ATOMS: atom_id res chain seq x y z
N ASP A 1 -7.46 -24.38 -1.85
CA ASP A 1 -7.69 -23.13 -2.60
C ASP A 1 -7.95 -22.01 -1.59
N GLY A 2 -6.89 -21.23 -1.26
CA GLY A 2 -7.01 -20.10 -0.36
C GLY A 2 -7.65 -18.93 -1.09
N MET A 3 -8.88 -18.54 -0.76
CA MET A 3 -9.44 -17.28 -1.22
C MET A 3 -8.64 -16.13 -0.63
N THR A 4 -8.05 -15.30 -1.47
CA THR A 4 -7.42 -14.05 -1.07
C THR A 4 -8.51 -12.98 -1.10
N ALA A 5 -9.01 -12.59 0.06
CA ALA A 5 -10.08 -11.59 0.15
C ALA A 5 -9.48 -10.21 0.36
N ASN A 6 -9.32 -9.43 -0.70
CA ASN A 6 -9.10 -7.99 -0.57
C ASN A 6 -10.28 -7.37 0.19
N MET A 7 -10.02 -6.59 1.24
CA MET A 7 -11.07 -6.04 2.08
C MET A 7 -10.95 -4.52 2.19
N PHE A 8 -12.06 -3.85 1.89
CA PHE A 8 -12.19 -2.40 2.04
C PHE A 8 -13.26 -2.10 3.07
N SER A 9 -12.87 -1.55 4.20
CA SER A 9 -13.73 -1.22 5.32
C SER A 9 -13.70 0.27 5.61
N PHE A 10 -14.87 0.88 5.77
CA PHE A 10 -15.01 2.28 6.10
C PHE A 10 -15.72 2.44 7.43
N CYS A 11 -15.05 3.10 8.37
CA CYS A 11 -15.62 3.50 9.64
C CYS A 11 -16.05 4.96 9.57
N ILE A 12 -17.37 5.20 9.57
CA ILE A 12 -17.94 6.55 9.58
C ILE A 12 -18.36 6.87 11.00
N ALA A 13 -17.65 7.80 11.64
CA ALA A 13 -17.93 8.16 13.02
C ALA A 13 -17.54 9.60 13.31
N GLY A 14 -18.27 10.26 14.20
CA GLY A 14 -18.01 11.64 14.62
C GLY A 14 -16.64 11.80 15.27
N SER A 15 -16.23 13.05 15.46
CA SER A 15 -15.03 13.36 16.24
C SER A 15 -15.25 12.89 17.69
N SER A 16 -14.20 12.42 18.35
CA SER A 16 -14.22 11.96 19.74
C SER A 16 -15.09 10.70 20.01
N THR A 17 -15.43 9.92 19.00
CA THR A 17 -16.23 8.68 19.16
C THR A 17 -15.38 7.42 19.43
N GLY A 18 -14.09 7.56 19.70
CA GLY A 18 -13.20 6.43 20.00
C GLY A 18 -12.57 5.75 18.79
N LYS A 19 -12.59 6.37 17.60
CA LYS A 19 -11.91 5.86 16.38
C LYS A 19 -10.46 5.47 16.64
N GLU A 20 -9.75 6.25 17.45
CA GLU A 20 -8.35 5.98 17.81
C GLU A 20 -8.16 4.63 18.50
N ALA A 21 -9.12 4.18 19.31
CA ALA A 21 -9.04 2.89 19.98
C ALA A 21 -9.05 1.75 18.97
N VAL A 22 -9.90 1.85 17.95
CA VAL A 22 -10.00 0.87 16.86
C VAL A 22 -8.70 0.86 16.03
N GLN A 23 -8.15 2.02 15.68
CA GLN A 23 -6.87 2.13 14.99
C GLN A 23 -5.72 1.52 15.79
N LYS A 24 -5.65 1.83 17.09
CA LYS A 24 -4.62 1.28 17.98
C LYS A 24 -4.73 -0.24 18.07
N ALA A 25 -5.95 -0.77 18.23
CA ALA A 25 -6.19 -2.21 18.28
C ALA A 25 -5.79 -2.89 16.97
N TYR A 26 -6.20 -2.35 15.82
CA TYR A 26 -5.84 -2.87 14.52
C TYR A 26 -4.32 -2.91 14.32
N ASN A 27 -3.63 -1.80 14.57
CA ASN A 27 -2.18 -1.72 14.44
C ASN A 27 -1.46 -2.66 15.42
N GLN A 28 -1.99 -2.84 16.64
CA GLN A 28 -1.42 -3.77 17.60
C GLN A 28 -1.58 -5.23 17.16
N ILE A 29 -2.73 -5.60 16.56
CA ILE A 29 -2.96 -6.93 16.00
C ILE A 29 -1.94 -7.21 14.88
N LEU A 30 -1.78 -6.30 13.92
CA LEU A 30 -0.83 -6.46 12.82
C LEU A 30 0.62 -6.54 13.32
N LYS A 31 0.97 -5.75 14.33
CA LYS A 31 2.29 -5.80 14.97
C LYS A 31 2.53 -7.14 15.66
N THR A 32 1.54 -7.64 16.41
CA THR A 32 1.63 -8.93 17.11
C THR A 32 1.71 -10.09 16.12
N ALA A 33 1.03 -9.98 14.98
CA ALA A 33 1.11 -10.94 13.88
C ALA A 33 2.44 -10.88 13.09
N GLY A 34 3.36 -9.97 13.43
CA GLY A 34 4.66 -9.83 12.77
C GLY A 34 4.61 -9.17 11.38
N ILE A 35 3.49 -8.56 10.99
CA ILE A 35 3.28 -7.95 9.67
C ILE A 35 3.29 -6.42 9.70
N ALA A 36 3.87 -5.83 10.74
CA ALA A 36 3.97 -4.37 10.88
C ALA A 36 4.69 -3.69 9.69
N SER A 37 5.66 -4.36 9.05
CA SER A 37 6.39 -3.85 7.88
C SER A 37 5.52 -3.73 6.62
N ALA A 38 4.40 -4.45 6.56
CA ALA A 38 3.42 -4.38 5.48
C ALA A 38 2.24 -3.44 5.82
N THR A 39 2.33 -2.66 6.92
CA THR A 39 1.26 -1.77 7.39
C THR A 39 1.61 -0.32 7.05
N HIS A 40 0.63 0.40 6.48
CA HIS A 40 0.79 1.75 5.98
C HIS A 40 -0.31 2.67 6.51
N GLY A 41 0.05 3.91 6.88
CA GLY A 41 -0.88 4.92 7.38
C GLY A 41 -1.44 5.88 6.32
N ALA A 42 -0.99 5.77 5.08
CA ALA A 42 -1.42 6.66 3.99
C ALA A 42 -1.25 5.98 2.62
N ILE A 43 -2.01 6.46 1.65
CA ILE A 43 -1.82 6.18 0.21
C ILE A 43 -1.34 7.48 -0.42
N LYS A 44 -0.14 7.49 -0.97
CA LYS A 44 0.47 8.69 -1.56
C LYS A 44 0.46 8.65 -3.08
N SER A 45 0.63 7.47 -3.69
CA SER A 45 0.67 7.31 -5.15
C SER A 45 0.48 5.84 -5.54
N GLU A 46 0.17 5.62 -6.83
CA GLU A 46 0.17 4.31 -7.45
C GLU A 46 1.52 3.59 -7.32
N GLN A 47 2.61 4.31 -7.57
CA GLN A 47 3.97 3.76 -7.47
C GLN A 47 4.30 3.27 -6.05
N GLU A 48 3.83 3.97 -5.02
CA GLU A 48 4.02 3.54 -3.64
C GLU A 48 3.29 2.24 -3.34
N ILE A 49 2.05 2.08 -3.82
CA ILE A 49 1.28 0.82 -3.64
C ILE A 49 2.03 -0.34 -4.31
N ILE A 50 2.48 -0.17 -5.55
CA ILE A 50 3.24 -1.19 -6.29
C ILE A 50 4.53 -1.53 -5.55
N ARG A 51 5.29 -0.53 -5.08
CA ARG A 51 6.51 -0.74 -4.29
C ARG A 51 6.25 -1.56 -3.02
N ASN A 52 5.17 -1.24 -2.31
CA ASN A 52 4.81 -1.96 -1.09
C ASN A 52 4.44 -3.42 -1.39
N LEU A 53 3.62 -3.67 -2.41
CA LEU A 53 3.23 -5.01 -2.84
C LEU A 53 4.42 -5.83 -3.36
N THR A 54 5.37 -5.22 -4.04
CA THR A 54 6.60 -5.87 -4.50
C THR A 54 7.42 -6.39 -3.31
N ARG A 55 7.42 -5.65 -2.19
CA ARG A 55 8.16 -6.03 -0.98
C ARG A 55 7.45 -7.07 -0.12
N HIS A 56 6.13 -7.09 -0.09
CA HIS A 56 5.36 -7.85 0.90
C HIS A 56 4.22 -8.70 0.31
N GLN A 57 3.93 -8.63 -1.00
CA GLN A 57 2.75 -9.23 -1.65
C GLN A 57 1.40 -8.84 -1.02
N ALA A 58 1.38 -8.55 0.28
CA ALA A 58 0.23 -8.08 1.04
C ALA A 58 0.53 -6.70 1.64
N SER A 59 -0.41 -5.77 1.51
CA SER A 59 -0.31 -4.43 2.07
C SER A 59 -1.57 -4.07 2.85
N TYR A 60 -1.38 -3.60 4.09
CA TYR A 60 -2.45 -3.24 5.01
C TYR A 60 -2.43 -1.73 5.25
N TYR A 61 -3.51 -1.08 4.89
CA TYR A 61 -3.66 0.36 5.06
C TYR A 61 -4.64 0.64 6.20
N CYS A 62 -4.20 1.43 7.18
CA CYS A 62 -5.05 1.94 8.26
C CYS A 62 -4.97 3.45 8.24
N ILE A 63 -5.96 4.09 7.61
CA ILE A 63 -5.89 5.50 7.22
C ILE A 63 -6.91 6.30 7.99
N ASP A 64 -6.44 7.24 8.81
CA ASP A 64 -7.29 8.28 9.37
C ASP A 64 -7.63 9.32 8.30
N GLU A 65 -8.76 10.00 8.46
CA GLU A 65 -9.27 10.98 7.50
C GLU A 65 -9.34 10.47 6.04
N PHE A 66 -9.67 9.17 5.86
CA PHE A 66 -9.69 8.52 4.55
C PHE A 66 -10.65 9.21 3.56
N GLY A 67 -11.72 9.83 4.04
CA GLY A 67 -12.61 10.64 3.20
C GLY A 67 -11.89 11.81 2.51
N LEU A 68 -10.87 12.40 3.13
CA LEU A 68 -10.04 13.44 2.49
C LEU A 68 -9.13 12.84 1.41
N VAL A 69 -8.64 11.62 1.61
CA VAL A 69 -7.85 10.89 0.60
C VAL A 69 -8.72 10.59 -0.62
N LEU A 70 -9.92 10.04 -0.41
CA LEU A 70 -10.88 9.78 -1.49
C LEU A 70 -11.21 11.05 -2.28
N ARG A 71 -11.48 12.16 -1.60
CA ARG A 71 -11.73 13.45 -2.26
C ARG A 71 -10.56 13.91 -3.12
N LYS A 72 -9.33 13.74 -2.64
CA LYS A 72 -8.13 14.06 -3.44
C LYS A 72 -8.02 13.16 -4.68
N ILE A 73 -8.29 11.87 -4.54
CA ILE A 73 -8.27 10.92 -5.65
C ILE A 73 -9.35 11.27 -6.68
N MET A 74 -10.58 11.55 -6.25
CA MET A 74 -11.69 11.95 -7.13
C MET A 74 -11.40 13.27 -7.85
N ASN A 75 -10.77 14.24 -7.18
CA ASN A 75 -10.36 15.50 -7.80
C ASN A 75 -9.19 15.33 -8.78
N ALA A 76 -8.32 14.35 -8.59
CA ALA A 76 -7.21 14.08 -9.49
C ALA A 76 -7.70 13.70 -10.90
N SER A 77 -8.76 12.91 -11.01
CA SER A 77 -9.39 12.54 -12.30
C SER A 77 -9.99 13.73 -13.07
N LYS A 78 -10.12 14.90 -12.44
CA LYS A 78 -10.64 16.14 -13.03
C LYS A 78 -9.57 17.23 -13.27
N GLY A 79 -8.29 16.84 -13.36
CA GLY A 79 -7.17 17.75 -13.59
C GLY A 79 -6.44 18.20 -12.31
N GLY A 80 -6.63 17.45 -11.21
CA GLY A 80 -5.86 17.62 -9.96
C GLY A 80 -4.48 16.95 -10.02
N ALA A 81 -3.97 16.54 -8.86
CA ALA A 81 -2.65 15.93 -8.74
C ALA A 81 -2.55 14.58 -9.48
N SER A 82 -1.90 14.53 -10.61
CA SER A 82 -1.81 13.37 -11.53
C SER A 82 -1.30 12.08 -10.88
N TYR A 83 -0.51 12.17 -9.80
CA TYR A 83 0.04 11.00 -9.09
C TYR A 83 -1.01 10.16 -8.34
N LEU A 84 -2.22 10.68 -8.16
CA LEU A 84 -3.35 9.96 -7.55
C LEU A 84 -4.34 9.42 -8.58
N GLU A 85 -4.24 9.83 -9.83
CA GLU A 85 -5.21 9.47 -10.89
C GLU A 85 -5.31 7.95 -11.11
N GLY A 86 -4.16 7.25 -11.09
CA GLY A 86 -4.10 5.81 -11.29
C GLY A 86 -4.47 4.96 -10.06
N VAL A 87 -4.61 5.57 -8.87
CA VAL A 87 -4.78 4.80 -7.61
C VAL A 87 -6.04 3.94 -7.62
N ILE A 88 -7.18 4.47 -8.06
CA ILE A 88 -8.44 3.70 -8.11
C ILE A 88 -8.30 2.54 -9.09
N GLY A 89 -7.81 2.81 -10.31
CA GLY A 89 -7.59 1.79 -11.33
C GLY A 89 -6.65 0.68 -10.85
N LEU A 90 -5.57 1.04 -10.16
CA LEU A 90 -4.66 0.08 -9.56
C LEU A 90 -5.33 -0.76 -8.46
N VAL A 91 -6.06 -0.15 -7.53
CA VAL A 91 -6.76 -0.87 -6.47
C VAL A 91 -7.79 -1.84 -7.03
N MET A 92 -8.54 -1.45 -8.07
CA MET A 92 -9.46 -2.32 -8.80
C MET A 92 -8.72 -3.47 -9.49
N SER A 93 -7.56 -3.20 -10.10
CA SER A 93 -6.71 -4.22 -10.71
C SER A 93 -6.18 -5.22 -9.69
N ILE A 94 -5.74 -4.77 -8.53
CA ILE A 94 -5.30 -5.63 -7.42
C ILE A 94 -6.46 -6.52 -6.97
N TYR A 95 -7.66 -5.96 -6.80
CA TYR A 95 -8.84 -6.72 -6.42
C TYR A 95 -9.15 -7.84 -7.43
N SER A 96 -9.15 -7.53 -8.72
CA SER A 96 -9.45 -8.49 -9.79
C SER A 96 -8.32 -9.51 -10.04
N LYS A 97 -7.11 -9.27 -9.54
CA LYS A 97 -5.93 -10.13 -9.70
C LYS A 97 -5.52 -10.87 -8.42
N ALA A 98 -6.37 -10.88 -7.39
CA ALA A 98 -6.08 -11.49 -6.10
C ALA A 98 -5.72 -12.98 -6.16
N ASP A 99 -6.19 -13.71 -7.16
CA ASP A 99 -5.91 -15.13 -7.44
C ASP A 99 -4.90 -15.37 -8.59
N SER A 100 -4.35 -14.29 -9.14
CA SER A 100 -3.49 -14.31 -10.32
C SER A 100 -2.22 -13.48 -10.07
N PHE A 101 -1.72 -12.79 -11.07
CA PHE A 101 -0.59 -11.88 -10.93
C PHE A 101 -0.93 -10.49 -11.47
N LEU A 102 -0.35 -9.47 -10.86
CA LEU A 102 -0.44 -8.07 -11.29
C LEU A 102 0.80 -7.73 -12.11
N PRO A 103 0.67 -7.50 -13.43
CA PRO A 103 1.79 -7.00 -14.22
C PRO A 103 2.12 -5.57 -13.82
N VAL A 104 3.41 -5.25 -13.79
CA VAL A 104 3.89 -3.89 -13.48
C VAL A 104 4.34 -3.23 -14.78
N SER A 105 3.90 -2.00 -15.03
CA SER A 105 4.24 -1.23 -16.25
C SER A 105 5.71 -0.80 -16.29
N GLY A 106 6.25 -0.54 -17.51
CA GLY A 106 7.65 -0.31 -17.78
C GLY A 106 8.31 0.74 -16.87
N ASP A 107 7.86 1.98 -16.90
CA ASP A 107 8.50 3.09 -16.17
C ASP A 107 8.49 2.88 -14.65
N VAL A 108 7.37 2.40 -14.11
CA VAL A 108 7.24 2.09 -12.68
C VAL A 108 8.11 0.90 -12.31
N LYS A 109 8.14 -0.13 -13.16
CA LYS A 109 9.00 -1.30 -13.01
C LYS A 109 10.47 -0.91 -12.94
N ASP A 110 10.94 -0.11 -13.89
CA ASP A 110 12.33 0.29 -13.99
C ASP A 110 12.78 1.14 -12.80
N ALA A 111 11.92 2.07 -12.34
CA ALA A 111 12.19 2.89 -11.19
C ALA A 111 12.32 2.05 -9.90
N ILE A 112 11.39 1.12 -9.66
CA ILE A 112 11.41 0.24 -8.48
C ILE A 112 12.59 -0.74 -8.56
N LYS A 113 12.86 -1.29 -9.74
CA LYS A 113 13.98 -2.21 -9.96
C LYS A 113 15.33 -1.55 -9.68
N LYS A 114 15.52 -0.31 -10.13
CA LYS A 114 16.72 0.48 -9.81
C LYS A 114 16.87 0.68 -8.30
N GLU A 115 15.82 1.13 -7.62
CA GLU A 115 15.82 1.34 -6.17
C GLU A 115 16.19 0.05 -5.40
N LEU A 116 15.59 -1.08 -5.78
CA LEU A 116 15.87 -2.38 -5.15
C LEU A 116 17.29 -2.86 -5.45
N SER A 117 17.79 -2.64 -6.66
CA SER A 117 19.16 -3.01 -7.06
C SER A 117 20.19 -2.22 -6.27
N ASP A 118 19.97 -0.90 -6.09
CA ASP A 118 20.82 -0.03 -5.28
C ASP A 118 20.82 -0.45 -3.80
N GLU A 119 19.63 -0.83 -3.28
CA GLU A 119 19.50 -1.36 -1.92
C GLU A 119 20.24 -2.70 -1.74
N ALA A 120 20.12 -3.62 -2.71
CA ALA A 120 20.84 -4.89 -2.67
C ALA A 120 22.36 -4.70 -2.71
N ALA A 121 22.85 -3.80 -3.59
CA ALA A 121 24.26 -3.45 -3.69
C ALA A 121 24.80 -2.87 -2.37
N LYS A 122 24.02 -1.97 -1.74
CA LYS A 122 24.34 -1.43 -0.42
C LYS A 122 24.41 -2.51 0.67
N CYS A 123 23.45 -3.44 0.68
CA CYS A 123 23.47 -4.54 1.64
C CYS A 123 24.71 -5.42 1.46
N ARG A 124 25.03 -5.83 0.23
CA ARG A 124 26.22 -6.64 -0.06
C ARG A 124 27.49 -5.92 0.37
N LYS A 125 27.65 -4.65 0.00
CA LYS A 125 28.80 -3.85 0.40
C LYS A 125 29.00 -3.82 1.92
N LYS A 126 27.93 -3.60 2.70
CA LYS A 126 28.00 -3.56 4.17
C LYS A 126 28.33 -4.92 4.81
N ILE A 127 27.92 -6.01 4.17
CA ILE A 127 28.28 -7.38 4.60
C ILE A 127 29.76 -7.63 4.30
N ASP A 128 30.22 -7.32 3.07
CA ASP A 128 31.60 -7.56 2.63
C ASP A 128 32.63 -6.72 3.42
N GLU A 129 32.26 -5.49 3.80
CA GLU A 129 33.08 -4.59 4.61
C GLU A 129 33.05 -4.93 6.13
N ASN A 130 32.40 -6.02 6.54
CA ASN A 130 32.23 -6.41 7.95
C ASN A 130 31.53 -5.34 8.82
N GLU A 131 30.73 -4.45 8.21
CA GLU A 131 30.01 -3.40 8.91
C GLU A 131 28.62 -3.85 9.43
N ASP A 132 28.21 -5.09 9.12
CA ASP A 132 26.92 -5.65 9.54
C ASP A 132 26.99 -6.29 10.96
N LYS A 133 27.37 -5.50 11.94
CA LYS A 133 27.57 -5.95 13.34
C LYS A 133 26.37 -6.67 13.98
N HIS A 134 25.16 -6.49 13.42
CA HIS A 134 23.91 -7.05 13.96
C HIS A 134 23.18 -7.96 12.98
N GLY A 135 23.80 -8.35 11.88
CA GLY A 135 23.18 -9.19 10.85
C GLY A 135 22.00 -8.53 10.11
N ARG A 136 21.90 -7.22 10.21
CA ARG A 136 20.76 -6.43 9.69
C ARG A 136 20.71 -6.43 8.16
N TYR A 137 21.85 -6.26 7.53
CA TYR A 137 22.00 -6.27 6.08
C TYR A 137 21.90 -7.70 5.52
N ALA A 138 22.48 -8.67 6.22
CA ALA A 138 22.37 -10.09 5.90
C ALA A 138 20.91 -10.58 5.96
N ALA A 139 20.13 -10.16 6.96
CA ALA A 139 18.70 -10.48 7.03
C ALA A 139 17.86 -9.72 5.98
N ARG A 140 18.30 -8.54 5.54
CA ARG A 140 17.58 -7.69 4.59
C ARG A 140 17.80 -8.13 3.14
N LEU A 141 19.01 -8.54 2.77
CA LEU A 141 19.39 -8.88 1.40
C LEU A 141 18.45 -9.90 0.73
N PRO A 142 18.11 -11.06 1.36
CA PRO A 142 17.20 -12.02 0.76
C PRO A 142 15.79 -11.47 0.50
N GLN A 143 15.34 -10.48 1.29
CA GLN A 143 14.05 -9.85 1.11
C GLN A 143 14.06 -8.93 -0.13
N VAL A 144 15.15 -8.18 -0.32
CA VAL A 144 15.34 -7.30 -1.48
C VAL A 144 15.48 -8.12 -2.76
N GLU A 145 16.21 -9.23 -2.72
CA GLU A 145 16.37 -10.12 -3.88
C GLU A 145 15.06 -10.80 -4.29
N ARG A 146 14.23 -11.19 -3.33
CA ARG A 146 12.87 -11.68 -3.60
C ARG A 146 12.01 -10.59 -4.23
N ALA A 147 12.08 -9.35 -3.74
CA ALA A 147 11.36 -8.23 -4.33
C ALA A 147 11.81 -7.94 -5.76
N LEU A 148 13.11 -8.03 -6.08
CA LEU A 148 13.63 -7.92 -7.43
C LEU A 148 13.07 -9.01 -8.36
N SER A 149 13.03 -10.24 -7.92
CA SER A 149 12.42 -11.34 -8.67
C SER A 149 10.92 -11.11 -8.90
N SER A 150 10.21 -10.66 -7.88
CA SER A 150 8.77 -10.39 -7.95
C SER A 150 8.45 -9.27 -8.94
N ILE A 151 9.24 -8.18 -8.99
CA ILE A 151 8.98 -7.08 -9.92
C ILE A 151 9.20 -7.48 -11.38
N ASP A 152 10.09 -8.42 -11.66
CA ASP A 152 10.37 -8.90 -13.01
C ASP A 152 9.27 -9.83 -13.54
N GLN A 153 8.73 -10.68 -12.68
CA GLN A 153 7.72 -11.68 -13.02
C GLN A 153 6.29 -11.18 -12.91
N GLY A 154 6.08 -10.00 -12.31
CA GLY A 154 4.79 -9.52 -11.84
C GLY A 154 4.53 -9.93 -10.39
N ILE A 155 3.69 -9.15 -9.71
CA ILE A 155 3.37 -9.39 -8.30
C ILE A 155 2.33 -10.51 -8.23
N GLU A 156 2.74 -11.67 -7.76
CA GLU A 156 1.88 -12.83 -7.65
C GLU A 156 0.90 -12.68 -6.49
N ARG A 157 -0.40 -12.97 -6.75
CA ARG A 157 -1.48 -12.94 -5.76
C ARG A 157 -1.46 -11.67 -4.88
N PRO A 158 -1.49 -10.47 -5.49
CA PRO A 158 -1.41 -9.22 -4.75
C PRO A 158 -2.60 -9.09 -3.80
N PHE A 159 -2.32 -8.66 -2.57
CA PHE A 159 -3.34 -8.45 -1.56
C PHE A 159 -3.28 -7.03 -1.01
N ILE A 160 -4.44 -6.37 -0.93
CA ILE A 160 -4.59 -5.08 -0.29
C ILE A 160 -5.79 -5.08 0.65
N SER A 161 -5.59 -4.60 1.87
CA SER A 161 -6.66 -4.36 2.83
C SER A 161 -6.63 -2.91 3.26
N ILE A 162 -7.76 -2.23 3.18
CA ILE A 162 -7.88 -0.83 3.56
C ILE A 162 -8.94 -0.69 4.67
N LEU A 163 -8.51 -0.20 5.82
CA LEU A 163 -9.36 0.27 6.90
C LEU A 163 -9.29 1.80 6.93
N GLY A 164 -10.32 2.44 6.43
CA GLY A 164 -10.42 3.90 6.36
C GLY A 164 -11.36 4.46 7.43
N PHE A 165 -10.98 5.56 8.04
CA PHE A 165 -11.81 6.31 8.98
C PHE A 165 -12.20 7.66 8.38
N THR A 166 -13.45 8.08 8.58
CA THR A 166 -13.92 9.38 8.14
C THR A 166 -15.02 9.90 9.06
N THR A 167 -15.35 11.18 8.92
CA THR A 167 -16.49 11.78 9.63
C THR A 167 -17.75 11.73 8.74
N PRO A 168 -18.97 11.76 9.34
CA PRO A 168 -20.20 11.83 8.57
C PRO A 168 -20.24 13.05 7.64
N VAL A 169 -19.73 14.18 8.08
CA VAL A 169 -19.68 15.42 7.29
C VAL A 169 -18.84 15.21 6.02
N THR A 170 -17.63 14.66 6.17
CA THR A 170 -16.73 14.41 5.04
C THR A 170 -17.32 13.35 4.10
N PHE A 171 -17.94 12.30 4.65
CA PHE A 171 -18.57 11.25 3.86
C PHE A 171 -19.76 11.77 3.05
N ASN A 172 -20.67 12.55 3.67
CA ASN A 172 -21.82 13.13 2.98
C ASN A 172 -21.37 14.07 1.85
N ALA A 173 -20.33 14.89 2.09
CA ALA A 173 -19.77 15.75 1.05
C ALA A 173 -19.18 14.99 -0.15
N LEU A 174 -18.68 13.77 0.06
CA LEU A 174 -18.24 12.88 -1.02
C LEU A 174 -19.42 12.35 -1.83
N MET A 175 -20.50 11.92 -1.15
CA MET A 175 -21.71 11.39 -1.81
C MET A 175 -22.44 12.47 -2.63
N GLU A 176 -22.55 13.69 -2.10
CA GLU A 176 -23.12 14.84 -2.82
C GLU A 176 -22.28 15.20 -4.05
N TYR A 177 -20.96 15.15 -3.94
CA TYR A 177 -20.07 15.41 -5.07
C TYR A 177 -20.25 14.41 -6.21
N GLU A 178 -20.41 13.11 -5.89
CA GLU A 178 -20.64 12.07 -6.88
C GLU A 178 -22.01 12.23 -7.58
N SER A 179 -23.06 12.54 -6.80
CA SER A 179 -24.42 12.74 -7.33
C SER A 179 -24.55 13.98 -8.23
N ALA A 180 -23.71 14.99 -8.03
CA ALA A 180 -23.70 16.20 -8.85
C ALA A 180 -22.91 16.05 -10.16
N THR A 181 -22.20 14.95 -10.35
CA THR A 181 -21.30 14.71 -11.50
C THR A 181 -21.73 13.56 -12.41
N ASN A 182 -22.79 12.85 -12.05
CA ASN A 182 -23.52 11.88 -12.85
C ASN A 182 -24.85 12.47 -13.34
#